data_d3f019f6e28c60fb6741a54c19fbb7b6
#
_entry.id   d3f019f6e28c60fb6741a54c19fbb7b6
#
_cell.length_a   1.000
_cell.length_b   1.000
_cell.length_c   1.000
_cell.angle_alpha   90.00
_cell.angle_beta   90.00
_cell.angle_gamma   90.00
#
_symmetry.space_group_name_H-M   'P 1'
#
loop_
_entity.id
_entity.type
_entity.pdbx_description
1 polymer ?
#
loop_
_entity_poly.entity_id
_entity_poly.type
_entity_poly.pdbx_seq_one_letter_code
_entity_poly.pdbx_strand_id
1 'polypeptide(L)'
;MHNSLDNLKRVQNKVNEIVNEKQLKTYPKIIVVTKTFPFSKISSLLNSGHTHFGENKIQEAEDKWGEVKSKNKNIQLHMIGKLQTNKAKKAVALFDFIHSLDNQKLALKICQYEKELNKKIKLFIQINLADESQKSGIKLNELNDFYQYCLKELSLNIIGLMCLPPINSNSQEYFSKIKKAADRLNLRDLSMGMSSDYEAAMLSGSTYLRLGTIILGERNIT
;
A
#
# COMPACT_ATOMS: atom_id res chain seq x y z
N MET A 1 24.93 0.88 -14.60
CA MET A 1 23.49 0.96 -14.95
C MET A 1 22.67 0.38 -13.80
N HIS A 2 21.68 1.11 -13.32
CA HIS A 2 20.82 0.61 -12.24
C HIS A 2 19.82 -0.38 -12.86
N ASN A 3 20.03 -1.67 -12.63
CA ASN A 3 19.14 -2.72 -13.16
C ASN A 3 18.03 -2.98 -12.13
N SER A 4 16.83 -2.45 -12.37
CA SER A 4 15.68 -2.62 -11.49
C SER A 4 15.32 -4.08 -11.23
N LEU A 5 15.53 -4.95 -12.21
CA LEU A 5 15.26 -6.39 -12.07
C LEU A 5 16.24 -7.06 -11.10
N ASP A 6 17.55 -6.75 -11.19
CA ASP A 6 18.55 -7.31 -10.28
C ASP A 6 18.33 -6.80 -8.83
N ASN A 7 17.94 -5.53 -8.70
CA ASN A 7 17.59 -4.97 -7.40
C ASN A 7 16.35 -5.65 -6.80
N LEU A 8 15.30 -5.88 -7.60
CA LEU A 8 14.13 -6.62 -7.13
C LEU A 8 14.52 -8.03 -6.66
N LYS A 9 15.34 -8.76 -7.44
CA LYS A 9 15.82 -10.10 -7.07
C LYS A 9 16.62 -10.06 -5.74
N ARG A 10 17.51 -9.07 -5.55
CA ARG A 10 18.26 -8.92 -4.29
C ARG A 10 17.32 -8.71 -3.11
N VAL A 11 16.31 -7.85 -3.27
CA VAL A 11 15.30 -7.60 -2.23
C VAL A 11 14.49 -8.87 -1.94
N GLN A 12 14.07 -9.61 -2.98
CA GLN A 12 13.36 -10.88 -2.81
C GLN A 12 14.20 -11.90 -2.04
N ASN A 13 15.49 -12.04 -2.39
CA ASN A 13 16.41 -12.93 -1.68
C ASN A 13 16.57 -12.53 -0.22
N LYS A 14 16.74 -11.22 0.06
CA LYS A 14 16.85 -10.72 1.43
C LYS A 14 15.56 -10.96 2.23
N VAL A 15 14.40 -10.76 1.62
CA VAL A 15 13.10 -11.09 2.23
C VAL A 15 13.02 -12.59 2.54
N ASN A 16 13.44 -13.46 1.62
CA ASN A 16 13.48 -14.93 1.83
C ASN A 16 14.40 -15.29 3.02
N GLU A 17 15.60 -14.71 3.07
CA GLU A 17 16.55 -14.92 4.18
C GLU A 17 15.90 -14.58 5.52
N ILE A 18 15.32 -13.38 5.64
CA ILE A 18 14.70 -12.93 6.89
C ILE A 18 13.50 -13.84 7.27
N VAL A 19 12.66 -14.21 6.31
CA VAL A 19 11.52 -15.12 6.57
C VAL A 19 12.01 -16.44 7.14
N ASN A 20 13.06 -17.02 6.54
CA ASN A 20 13.59 -18.32 6.95
C ASN A 20 14.35 -18.24 8.30
N GLU A 21 15.28 -17.28 8.46
CA GLU A 21 16.05 -17.11 9.67
C GLU A 21 15.20 -16.79 10.90
N LYS A 22 14.19 -15.94 10.73
CA LYS A 22 13.28 -15.51 11.80
C LYS A 22 12.02 -16.36 11.90
N GLN A 23 11.89 -17.40 11.07
CA GLN A 23 10.73 -18.30 11.02
C GLN A 23 9.40 -17.54 10.97
N LEU A 24 9.35 -16.49 10.12
CA LEU A 24 8.16 -15.66 10.01
C LEU A 24 7.01 -16.47 9.40
N LYS A 25 5.83 -16.34 10.00
CA LYS A 25 4.62 -17.04 9.53
C LYS A 25 4.06 -16.50 8.21
N THR A 26 4.48 -15.30 7.81
CA THR A 26 3.94 -14.61 6.65
C THR A 26 5.07 -14.18 5.73
N TYR A 27 4.91 -14.48 4.43
CA TYR A 27 5.76 -13.94 3.37
C TYR A 27 5.14 -12.64 2.85
N PRO A 28 5.79 -11.48 3.02
CA PRO A 28 5.21 -10.21 2.61
C PRO A 28 5.22 -10.04 1.09
N LYS A 29 4.17 -9.43 0.55
CA LYS A 29 4.11 -9.00 -0.84
C LYS A 29 4.92 -7.72 -1.03
N ILE A 30 5.77 -7.70 -2.05
CA ILE A 30 6.54 -6.53 -2.40
C ILE A 30 5.73 -5.69 -3.38
N ILE A 31 5.33 -4.49 -2.98
CA ILE A 31 4.76 -3.49 -3.86
C ILE A 31 5.91 -2.63 -4.39
N VAL A 32 6.21 -2.73 -5.68
CA VAL A 32 7.18 -1.83 -6.32
C VAL A 32 6.53 -0.46 -6.51
N VAL A 33 7.06 0.54 -5.82
CA VAL A 33 6.52 1.91 -5.85
C VAL A 33 7.07 2.64 -7.07
N THR A 34 6.23 2.82 -8.07
CA THR A 34 6.60 3.29 -9.42
C THR A 34 6.27 4.75 -9.70
N LYS A 35 5.80 5.49 -8.67
CA LYS A 35 5.53 6.92 -8.78
C LYS A 35 6.74 7.67 -9.31
N THR A 36 6.51 8.63 -10.23
CA THR A 36 7.53 9.48 -10.88
C THR A 36 8.48 8.76 -11.85
N PHE A 37 8.41 7.44 -11.96
CA PHE A 37 9.22 6.71 -12.93
C PHE A 37 8.43 6.43 -14.20
N PRO A 38 9.04 6.60 -15.39
CA PRO A 38 8.40 6.27 -16.66
C PRO A 38 8.22 4.74 -16.80
N PHE A 39 7.26 4.33 -17.63
CA PHE A 39 6.96 2.91 -17.84
C PHE A 39 8.17 2.10 -18.34
N SER A 40 9.06 2.72 -19.13
CA SER A 40 10.29 2.08 -19.63
C SER A 40 11.22 1.56 -18.51
N LYS A 41 11.20 2.18 -17.32
CA LYS A 41 11.94 1.71 -16.13
C LYS A 41 11.28 0.50 -15.44
N ILE A 42 10.02 0.26 -15.74
CA ILE A 42 9.16 -0.71 -15.02
C ILE A 42 8.89 -1.94 -15.87
N SER A 43 8.95 -1.81 -17.20
CA SER A 43 8.60 -2.87 -18.15
C SER A 43 9.37 -4.19 -17.92
N SER A 44 10.66 -4.10 -17.56
CA SER A 44 11.47 -5.29 -17.25
C SER A 44 10.95 -6.05 -16.02
N LEU A 45 10.43 -5.34 -15.01
CA LEU A 45 9.83 -5.94 -13.82
C LEU A 45 8.52 -6.64 -14.15
N LEU A 46 7.69 -6.02 -14.97
CA LEU A 46 6.44 -6.61 -15.44
C LEU A 46 6.72 -7.88 -16.27
N ASN A 47 7.67 -7.80 -17.20
CA ASN A 47 8.06 -8.93 -18.04
C ASN A 47 8.69 -10.09 -17.25
N SER A 48 9.27 -9.82 -16.08
CA SER A 48 9.77 -10.87 -15.16
C SER A 48 8.67 -11.55 -14.34
N GLY A 49 7.41 -11.17 -14.52
CA GLY A 49 6.27 -11.72 -13.79
C GLY A 49 5.93 -11.02 -12.48
N HIS A 50 6.55 -9.87 -12.16
CA HIS A 50 6.15 -9.10 -11.00
C HIS A 50 4.78 -8.46 -11.21
N THR A 51 3.91 -8.53 -10.20
CA THR A 51 2.50 -8.17 -10.38
C THR A 51 2.04 -7.00 -9.50
N HIS A 52 2.72 -6.69 -8.38
CA HIS A 52 2.26 -5.68 -7.43
C HIS A 52 2.99 -4.34 -7.62
N PHE A 53 2.26 -3.30 -8.08
CA PHE A 53 2.82 -1.97 -8.32
C PHE A 53 2.05 -0.88 -7.57
N GLY A 54 2.76 0.14 -7.07
CA GLY A 54 2.18 1.19 -6.24
C GLY A 54 2.35 2.58 -6.83
N GLU A 55 1.26 3.36 -6.82
CA GLU A 55 1.21 4.74 -7.30
C GLU A 55 0.66 5.70 -6.26
N ASN A 56 1.09 6.97 -6.35
CA ASN A 56 0.66 8.00 -5.41
C ASN A 56 -0.39 8.95 -5.99
N LYS A 57 -0.46 9.09 -7.30
CA LYS A 57 -1.33 10.06 -8.00
C LYS A 57 -2.16 9.35 -9.06
N ILE A 58 -3.47 9.63 -9.06
CA ILE A 58 -4.42 9.00 -9.98
C ILE A 58 -4.07 9.30 -11.44
N GLN A 59 -3.80 10.56 -11.78
CA GLN A 59 -3.51 10.94 -13.17
C GLN A 59 -2.28 10.20 -13.71
N GLU A 60 -1.18 10.21 -12.96
CA GLU A 60 0.03 9.48 -13.34
C GLU A 60 -0.24 7.97 -13.51
N ALA A 61 -1.08 7.41 -12.64
CA ALA A 61 -1.44 6.00 -12.73
C ALA A 61 -2.31 5.69 -13.94
N GLU A 62 -3.28 6.56 -14.28
CA GLU A 62 -4.13 6.40 -15.49
C GLU A 62 -3.26 6.41 -16.75
N ASP A 63 -2.37 7.41 -16.87
CA ASP A 63 -1.50 7.58 -18.04
C ASP A 63 -0.52 6.40 -18.19
N LYS A 64 0.00 5.88 -17.10
CA LYS A 64 1.00 4.80 -17.08
C LYS A 64 0.40 3.41 -17.22
N TRP A 65 -0.70 3.14 -16.50
CA TRP A 65 -1.22 1.79 -16.30
C TRP A 65 -2.55 1.50 -17.02
N GLY A 66 -3.27 2.52 -17.48
CA GLY A 66 -4.61 2.34 -18.05
C GLY A 66 -4.66 1.31 -19.16
N GLU A 67 -3.83 1.46 -20.20
CA GLU A 67 -3.76 0.52 -21.31
C GLU A 67 -3.08 -0.81 -20.90
N VAL A 68 -1.99 -0.73 -20.14
CA VAL A 68 -1.20 -1.91 -19.72
C VAL A 68 -2.05 -2.87 -18.90
N LYS A 69 -2.81 -2.33 -17.93
CA LYS A 69 -3.66 -3.13 -17.04
C LYS A 69 -4.86 -3.73 -17.79
N SER A 70 -5.39 -3.04 -18.80
CA SER A 70 -6.49 -3.58 -19.63
C SER A 70 -6.06 -4.86 -20.36
N LYS A 71 -4.79 -4.92 -20.81
CA LYS A 71 -4.18 -6.06 -21.51
C LYS A 71 -3.63 -7.15 -20.58
N ASN A 72 -3.29 -6.79 -19.32
CA ASN A 72 -2.72 -7.72 -18.35
C ASN A 72 -3.51 -7.72 -17.03
N LYS A 73 -4.43 -8.66 -16.90
CA LYS A 73 -5.33 -8.79 -15.73
C LYS A 73 -4.62 -9.23 -14.44
N ASN A 74 -3.38 -9.75 -14.53
CA ASN A 74 -2.62 -10.19 -13.35
C ASN A 74 -2.00 -9.02 -12.57
N ILE A 75 -1.93 -7.83 -13.17
CA ILE A 75 -1.41 -6.64 -12.49
C ILE A 75 -2.32 -6.27 -11.33
N GLN A 76 -1.72 -6.16 -10.15
CA GLN A 76 -2.35 -5.67 -8.91
C GLN A 76 -1.85 -4.25 -8.65
N LEU A 77 -2.71 -3.28 -8.86
CA LEU A 77 -2.34 -1.86 -8.73
C LEU A 77 -2.80 -1.30 -7.39
N HIS A 78 -1.88 -0.69 -6.67
CA HIS A 78 -2.07 -0.17 -5.32
C HIS A 78 -2.04 1.36 -5.31
N MET A 79 -3.12 2.01 -4.86
CA MET A 79 -3.13 3.42 -4.51
C MET A 79 -2.55 3.57 -3.11
N ILE A 80 -1.35 4.13 -3.02
CA ILE A 80 -0.61 4.28 -1.75
C ILE A 80 -0.42 5.73 -1.32
N GLY A 81 -0.78 6.69 -2.17
CA GLY A 81 -0.78 8.11 -1.85
C GLY A 81 -2.13 8.58 -1.32
N LYS A 82 -2.18 9.82 -0.80
CA LYS A 82 -3.43 10.44 -0.33
C LYS A 82 -4.45 10.51 -1.46
N LEU A 83 -5.64 9.95 -1.22
CA LEU A 83 -6.73 9.94 -2.18
C LEU A 83 -7.74 11.06 -1.86
N GLN A 84 -7.87 12.00 -2.79
CA GLN A 84 -8.92 13.03 -2.68
C GLN A 84 -10.29 12.41 -3.00
N THR A 85 -11.32 12.82 -2.27
CA THR A 85 -12.69 12.28 -2.39
C THR A 85 -13.28 12.43 -3.81
N ASN A 86 -12.98 13.55 -4.49
CA ASN A 86 -13.43 13.80 -5.87
C ASN A 86 -12.74 12.91 -6.92
N LYS A 87 -11.67 12.20 -6.55
CA LYS A 87 -10.96 11.26 -7.41
C LYS A 87 -11.33 9.80 -7.14
N ALA A 88 -12.21 9.53 -6.17
CA ALA A 88 -12.56 8.19 -5.73
C ALA A 88 -13.10 7.31 -6.87
N LYS A 89 -13.94 7.84 -7.81
CA LYS A 89 -14.44 7.10 -8.96
C LYS A 89 -13.32 6.52 -9.82
N LYS A 90 -12.36 7.35 -10.19
CA LYS A 90 -11.19 6.94 -10.97
C LYS A 90 -10.32 5.92 -10.21
N ALA A 91 -10.16 6.12 -8.90
CA ALA A 91 -9.43 5.18 -8.07
C ALA A 91 -10.09 3.80 -8.05
N VAL A 92 -11.39 3.73 -7.82
CA VAL A 92 -12.15 2.46 -7.85
C VAL A 92 -12.07 1.80 -9.22
N ALA A 93 -12.16 2.57 -10.31
CA ALA A 93 -12.06 2.02 -11.66
C ALA A 93 -10.70 1.37 -11.94
N LEU A 94 -9.59 2.02 -11.56
CA LEU A 94 -8.25 1.63 -11.95
C LEU A 94 -7.57 0.66 -10.98
N PHE A 95 -7.63 0.93 -9.65
CA PHE A 95 -6.86 0.21 -8.64
C PHE A 95 -7.56 -1.04 -8.14
N ASP A 96 -6.78 -1.99 -7.61
CA ASP A 96 -7.25 -3.19 -6.92
C ASP A 96 -7.19 -3.02 -5.40
N PHE A 97 -6.29 -2.14 -4.94
CA PHE A 97 -6.07 -1.82 -3.55
C PHE A 97 -6.01 -0.30 -3.33
N ILE A 98 -6.60 0.18 -2.25
CA ILE A 98 -6.42 1.55 -1.75
C ILE A 98 -5.91 1.45 -0.32
N HIS A 99 -4.73 2.04 -0.07
CA HIS A 99 -4.05 1.98 1.23
C HIS A 99 -4.30 3.21 2.10
N SER A 100 -4.92 4.22 1.55
CA SER A 100 -5.07 5.56 2.13
C SER A 100 -6.50 5.91 2.51
N LEU A 101 -7.28 4.93 2.96
CA LEU A 101 -8.62 5.19 3.48
C LEU A 101 -8.50 5.84 4.87
N ASP A 102 -8.88 7.11 4.98
CA ASP A 102 -8.61 7.93 6.16
C ASP A 102 -9.77 8.81 6.65
N ASN A 103 -10.96 8.69 6.04
CA ASN A 103 -12.14 9.46 6.49
C ASN A 103 -13.46 8.90 5.95
N GLN A 104 -14.57 9.23 6.62
CA GLN A 104 -15.92 8.74 6.28
C GLN A 104 -16.40 9.21 4.90
N LYS A 105 -16.08 10.44 4.49
CA LYS A 105 -16.49 10.98 3.18
C LYS A 105 -15.87 10.16 2.04
N LEU A 106 -14.59 9.79 2.18
CA LEU A 106 -13.92 8.94 1.21
C LEU A 106 -14.50 7.53 1.21
N ALA A 107 -14.73 6.94 2.40
CA ALA A 107 -15.34 5.61 2.53
C ALA A 107 -16.71 5.55 1.85
N LEU A 108 -17.57 6.54 2.09
CA LEU A 108 -18.88 6.64 1.45
C LEU A 108 -18.80 6.72 -0.09
N LYS A 109 -17.85 7.53 -0.60
CA LYS A 109 -17.63 7.64 -2.06
C LYS A 109 -17.09 6.36 -2.67
N ILE A 110 -16.18 5.66 -2.01
CA ILE A 110 -15.71 4.36 -2.46
C ILE A 110 -16.87 3.36 -2.53
N CYS A 111 -17.69 3.26 -1.47
CA CYS A 111 -18.88 2.40 -1.45
C CYS A 111 -19.84 2.71 -2.60
N GLN A 112 -20.12 4.01 -2.84
CA GLN A 112 -20.95 4.44 -3.96
C GLN A 112 -20.42 3.96 -5.31
N TYR A 113 -19.11 4.16 -5.55
CA TYR A 113 -18.50 3.81 -6.83
C TYR A 113 -18.21 2.32 -6.99
N GLU A 114 -18.01 1.57 -5.91
CA GLU A 114 -18.00 0.10 -5.96
C GLU A 114 -19.32 -0.46 -6.51
N LYS A 115 -20.46 0.10 -6.06
CA LYS A 115 -21.79 -0.28 -6.53
C LYS A 115 -22.00 0.14 -8.00
N GLU A 116 -21.67 1.39 -8.32
CA GLU A 116 -21.82 1.94 -9.67
C GLU A 116 -21.01 1.15 -10.72
N LEU A 117 -19.78 0.77 -10.38
CA LEU A 117 -18.84 0.09 -11.27
C LEU A 117 -18.88 -1.44 -11.15
N ASN A 118 -19.74 -1.99 -10.29
CA ASN A 118 -19.80 -3.41 -9.96
C ASN A 118 -18.42 -4.00 -9.66
N LYS A 119 -17.63 -3.31 -8.84
CA LYS A 119 -16.25 -3.68 -8.52
C LYS A 119 -15.99 -3.57 -7.03
N LYS A 120 -15.32 -4.57 -6.45
CA LYS A 120 -14.88 -4.54 -5.05
C LYS A 120 -13.39 -4.23 -4.95
N ILE A 121 -13.04 -3.31 -4.04
CA ILE A 121 -11.66 -2.87 -3.78
C ILE A 121 -11.21 -3.43 -2.44
N LYS A 122 -9.95 -3.83 -2.36
CA LYS A 122 -9.31 -4.18 -1.09
C LYS A 122 -8.78 -2.90 -0.43
N LEU A 123 -9.20 -2.65 0.81
CA LEU A 123 -8.94 -1.40 1.49
C LEU A 123 -8.09 -1.60 2.74
N PHE A 124 -7.12 -0.70 2.92
CA PHE A 124 -6.41 -0.51 4.19
C PHE A 124 -6.84 0.81 4.81
N ILE A 125 -7.14 0.80 6.10
CA ILE A 125 -7.32 2.03 6.86
C ILE A 125 -5.94 2.60 7.17
N GLN A 126 -5.69 3.84 6.75
CA GLN A 126 -4.47 4.54 7.09
C GLN A 126 -4.57 5.12 8.50
N ILE A 127 -3.56 4.83 9.33
CA ILE A 127 -3.48 5.29 10.71
C ILE A 127 -2.47 6.42 10.85
N ASN A 128 -2.89 7.51 11.50
CA ASN A 128 -2.01 8.59 11.96
C ASN A 128 -1.49 8.25 13.36
N LEU A 129 -0.22 7.85 13.44
CA LEU A 129 0.40 7.40 14.68
C LEU A 129 1.08 8.51 15.48
N ALA A 130 1.35 9.63 14.86
CA ALA A 130 2.12 10.72 15.48
C ALA A 130 1.25 11.84 16.02
N ASP A 131 -0.09 11.71 15.93
CA ASP A 131 -1.07 12.78 16.25
C ASP A 131 -0.76 14.14 15.59
N GLU A 132 -0.01 14.10 14.48
CA GLU A 132 0.31 15.29 13.71
C GLU A 132 -0.95 15.69 12.93
N SER A 133 -1.53 16.84 13.30
CA SER A 133 -2.79 17.35 12.71
C SER A 133 -2.73 17.55 11.18
N GLN A 134 -1.52 17.65 10.62
CA GLN A 134 -1.30 17.84 9.17
C GLN A 134 -1.14 16.53 8.38
N LYS A 135 -0.97 15.38 9.06
CA LYS A 135 -0.81 14.08 8.39
C LYS A 135 -2.15 13.37 8.21
N SER A 136 -2.31 12.72 7.04
CA SER A 136 -3.46 11.87 6.74
C SER A 136 -3.50 10.64 7.65
N GLY A 137 -4.69 10.15 7.93
CA GLY A 137 -4.91 8.93 8.70
C GLY A 137 -5.90 9.11 9.84
N ILE A 138 -6.56 8.02 10.21
CA ILE A 138 -7.45 7.94 11.37
C ILE A 138 -6.60 7.86 12.65
N LYS A 139 -7.02 8.52 13.72
CA LYS A 139 -6.40 8.35 15.03
C LYS A 139 -6.70 6.97 15.62
N LEU A 140 -5.77 6.43 16.40
CA LEU A 140 -5.94 5.08 17.00
C LEU A 140 -7.19 4.93 17.87
N ASN A 141 -7.58 6.00 18.58
CA ASN A 141 -8.79 6.01 19.41
C ASN A 141 -10.09 6.02 18.58
N GLU A 142 -10.06 6.49 17.33
CA GLU A 142 -11.20 6.54 16.41
C GLU A 142 -11.29 5.29 15.52
N LEU A 143 -10.24 4.45 15.51
CA LEU A 143 -10.09 3.34 14.58
C LEU A 143 -11.25 2.33 14.66
N ASN A 144 -11.64 1.93 15.88
CA ASN A 144 -12.69 0.93 16.05
C ASN A 144 -14.02 1.41 15.44
N ASP A 145 -14.44 2.62 15.75
CA ASP A 145 -15.71 3.19 15.29
C ASP A 145 -15.70 3.38 13.78
N PHE A 146 -14.59 3.87 13.23
CA PHE A 146 -14.43 4.00 11.79
C PHE A 146 -14.43 2.64 11.08
N TYR A 147 -13.77 1.62 11.63
CA TYR A 147 -13.78 0.26 11.09
C TYR A 147 -15.20 -0.33 11.10
N GLN A 148 -15.92 -0.21 12.21
CA GLN A 148 -17.31 -0.67 12.32
C GLN A 148 -18.23 0.05 11.31
N TYR A 149 -18.08 1.35 11.14
CA TYR A 149 -18.79 2.12 10.12
C TYR A 149 -18.50 1.58 8.71
N CYS A 150 -17.24 1.39 8.35
CA CYS A 150 -16.88 0.84 7.04
C CYS A 150 -17.44 -0.55 6.80
N LEU A 151 -17.44 -1.40 7.82
CA LEU A 151 -17.86 -2.79 7.71
C LEU A 151 -19.39 -2.92 7.72
N LYS A 152 -20.08 -2.35 8.71
CA LYS A 152 -21.51 -2.57 8.95
C LYS A 152 -22.40 -1.69 8.08
N GLU A 153 -22.05 -0.39 7.97
CA GLU A 153 -22.89 0.57 7.24
C GLU A 153 -22.59 0.55 5.74
N LEU A 154 -21.32 0.37 5.37
CA LEU A 154 -20.91 0.49 3.96
C LEU A 154 -20.58 -0.85 3.30
N SER A 155 -20.45 -1.94 4.05
CA SER A 155 -20.04 -3.27 3.55
C SER A 155 -18.75 -3.22 2.71
N LEU A 156 -17.79 -2.39 3.15
CA LEU A 156 -16.49 -2.24 2.50
C LEU A 156 -15.55 -3.40 2.86
N ASN A 157 -14.72 -3.80 1.93
CA ASN A 157 -13.73 -4.86 2.12
C ASN A 157 -12.45 -4.32 2.77
N ILE A 158 -12.49 -4.10 4.09
CA ILE A 158 -11.32 -3.69 4.86
C ILE A 158 -10.47 -4.93 5.16
N ILE A 159 -9.28 -5.01 4.57
CA ILE A 159 -8.39 -6.17 4.73
C ILE A 159 -7.29 -5.94 5.77
N GLY A 160 -7.00 -4.69 6.13
CA GLY A 160 -5.89 -4.39 7.02
C GLY A 160 -5.69 -2.92 7.35
N LEU A 161 -4.56 -2.63 7.98
CA LEU A 161 -4.13 -1.28 8.36
C LEU A 161 -2.88 -0.86 7.60
N MET A 162 -2.74 0.44 7.37
CA MET A 162 -1.55 1.04 6.79
C MET A 162 -1.00 2.13 7.70
N CYS A 163 0.33 2.23 7.80
CA CYS A 163 0.97 3.35 8.45
C CYS A 163 2.23 3.84 7.73
N LEU A 164 2.57 5.09 8.03
CA LEU A 164 3.81 5.75 7.65
C LEU A 164 4.41 6.34 8.92
N PRO A 165 5.42 5.67 9.53
CA PRO A 165 6.12 6.24 10.68
C PRO A 165 6.70 7.62 10.37
N PRO A 166 6.87 8.51 11.37
CA PRO A 166 7.58 9.75 11.19
C PRO A 166 9.04 9.51 10.75
N ILE A 167 9.56 10.43 9.95
CA ILE A 167 10.96 10.39 9.53
C ILE A 167 11.84 10.51 10.79
N ASN A 168 12.93 9.74 10.84
CA ASN A 168 13.89 9.71 11.97
C ASN A 168 13.31 9.23 13.31
N SER A 169 12.18 8.52 13.30
CA SER A 169 11.63 7.88 14.49
C SER A 169 12.03 6.40 14.57
N ASN A 170 11.85 5.80 15.77
CA ASN A 170 11.95 4.35 15.91
C ASN A 170 10.73 3.68 15.24
N SER A 171 10.84 3.36 13.95
CA SER A 171 9.73 2.78 13.17
C SER A 171 9.20 1.48 13.77
N GLN A 172 10.02 0.70 14.46
CA GLN A 172 9.60 -0.57 15.08
C GLN A 172 8.53 -0.38 16.16
N GLU A 173 8.60 0.71 16.96
CA GLU A 173 7.55 1.01 17.93
C GLU A 173 6.21 1.29 17.26
N TYR A 174 6.22 2.05 16.16
CA TYR A 174 5.02 2.35 15.39
C TYR A 174 4.45 1.10 14.74
N PHE A 175 5.28 0.25 14.16
CA PHE A 175 4.84 -1.02 13.57
C PHE A 175 4.22 -1.94 14.62
N SER A 176 4.80 -2.02 15.82
CA SER A 176 4.24 -2.79 16.93
C SER A 176 2.86 -2.27 17.38
N LYS A 177 2.69 -0.94 17.42
CA LYS A 177 1.38 -0.32 17.75
C LYS A 177 0.32 -0.70 16.71
N ILE A 178 0.67 -0.63 15.41
CA ILE A 178 -0.24 -1.00 14.32
C ILE A 178 -0.58 -2.48 14.37
N LYS A 179 0.40 -3.35 14.59
CA LYS A 179 0.16 -4.80 14.74
C LYS A 179 -0.86 -5.08 15.84
N LYS A 180 -0.66 -4.52 17.03
CA LYS A 180 -1.59 -4.66 18.16
C LYS A 180 -3.00 -4.14 17.82
N ALA A 181 -3.11 -3.03 17.08
CA ALA A 181 -4.40 -2.48 16.67
C ALA A 181 -5.11 -3.38 15.65
N ALA A 182 -4.38 -3.93 14.68
CA ALA A 182 -4.92 -4.89 13.72
C ALA A 182 -5.40 -6.18 14.38
N ASP A 183 -4.62 -6.72 15.34
CA ASP A 183 -4.98 -7.94 16.08
C ASP A 183 -6.28 -7.79 16.86
N ARG A 184 -6.51 -6.61 17.48
CA ARG A 184 -7.78 -6.32 18.18
C ARG A 184 -9.01 -6.32 17.25
N LEU A 185 -8.81 -6.01 15.98
CA LEU A 185 -9.86 -6.00 14.95
C LEU A 185 -9.90 -7.31 14.12
N ASN A 186 -9.06 -8.30 14.43
CA ASN A 186 -8.87 -9.51 13.65
C ASN A 186 -8.49 -9.25 12.17
N LEU A 187 -7.80 -8.13 11.91
CA LEU A 187 -7.28 -7.79 10.60
C LEU A 187 -5.92 -8.44 10.39
N ARG A 188 -5.76 -9.11 9.25
CA ARG A 188 -4.55 -9.91 8.96
C ARG A 188 -3.49 -9.14 8.21
N ASP A 189 -3.89 -8.17 7.38
CA ASP A 189 -2.99 -7.49 6.47
C ASP A 189 -2.45 -6.19 7.06
N LEU A 190 -1.14 -5.99 6.90
CA LEU A 190 -0.42 -4.80 7.35
C LEU A 190 0.41 -4.24 6.19
N SER A 191 0.07 -3.03 5.76
CA SER A 191 0.85 -2.29 4.78
C SER A 191 1.78 -1.33 5.51
N MET A 192 3.01 -1.75 5.73
CA MET A 192 4.04 -0.98 6.42
C MET A 192 5.43 -1.41 5.96
N GLY A 193 6.43 -0.55 6.14
CA GLY A 193 7.79 -0.76 5.67
C GLY A 193 8.02 -0.16 4.27
N MET A 194 9.04 0.70 4.21
CA MET A 194 9.58 1.31 3.00
C MET A 194 11.05 0.91 2.85
N SER A 195 11.76 1.45 1.86
CA SER A 195 13.13 1.07 1.54
C SER A 195 14.12 1.16 2.72
N SER A 196 13.86 2.05 3.69
CA SER A 196 14.73 2.28 4.85
C SER A 196 14.41 1.41 6.07
N ASP A 197 13.18 0.85 6.17
CA ASP A 197 12.70 0.22 7.40
C ASP A 197 11.89 -1.08 7.16
N TYR A 198 11.94 -1.63 5.93
CA TYR A 198 11.16 -2.84 5.59
C TYR A 198 11.54 -4.07 6.42
N GLU A 199 12.80 -4.21 6.83
CA GLU A 199 13.24 -5.34 7.67
C GLU A 199 12.56 -5.27 9.06
N ALA A 200 12.55 -4.10 9.70
CA ALA A 200 11.84 -3.89 10.96
C ALA A 200 10.33 -4.10 10.81
N ALA A 201 9.76 -3.69 9.67
CA ALA A 201 8.36 -3.93 9.36
C ALA A 201 8.04 -5.43 9.23
N MET A 202 8.90 -6.21 8.58
CA MET A 202 8.76 -7.67 8.47
C MET A 202 8.75 -8.33 9.84
N LEU A 203 9.69 -7.97 10.71
CA LEU A 203 9.77 -8.49 12.08
C LEU A 203 8.52 -8.13 12.93
N SER A 204 7.84 -7.05 12.55
CA SER A 204 6.58 -6.62 13.16
C SER A 204 5.33 -7.17 12.46
N GLY A 205 5.47 -8.09 11.49
CA GLY A 205 4.37 -8.79 10.84
C GLY A 205 3.79 -8.08 9.60
N SER A 206 4.57 -7.24 8.92
CA SER A 206 4.13 -6.64 7.64
C SER A 206 3.79 -7.70 6.60
N THR A 207 2.66 -7.54 5.92
CA THR A 207 2.23 -8.39 4.80
C THR A 207 2.37 -7.72 3.44
N TYR A 208 2.55 -6.39 3.42
CA TYR A 208 2.78 -5.61 2.21
C TYR A 208 3.89 -4.58 2.44
N LEU A 209 5.02 -4.75 1.75
CA LEU A 209 6.16 -3.82 1.75
C LEU A 209 6.04 -2.86 0.57
N ARG A 210 6.28 -1.56 0.77
CA ARG A 210 6.20 -0.53 -0.26
C ARG A 210 7.59 -0.03 -0.62
N LEU A 211 8.22 -0.67 -1.60
CA LEU A 211 9.63 -0.47 -1.92
C LEU A 211 9.78 0.30 -3.25
N GLY A 212 10.43 1.45 -3.19
CA GLY A 212 10.71 2.30 -4.35
C GLY A 212 12.20 2.41 -4.63
N THR A 213 12.89 3.25 -3.88
CA THR A 213 14.30 3.65 -4.10
C THR A 213 15.26 2.47 -4.12
N ILE A 214 15.06 1.48 -3.25
CA ILE A 214 15.92 0.29 -3.20
C ILE A 214 15.82 -0.56 -4.48
N ILE A 215 14.71 -0.48 -5.24
CA ILE A 215 14.47 -1.24 -6.47
C ILE A 215 14.74 -0.37 -7.71
N LEU A 216 14.15 0.81 -7.77
CA LEU A 216 14.17 1.67 -8.95
C LEU A 216 15.29 2.72 -8.97
N GLY A 217 15.99 2.87 -7.83
CA GLY A 217 17.01 3.89 -7.64
C GLY A 217 16.44 5.23 -7.18
N GLU A 218 17.33 6.21 -7.01
CA GLU A 218 16.96 7.57 -6.67
C GLU A 218 16.24 8.24 -7.84
N ARG A 219 15.38 9.20 -7.51
CA ARG A 219 14.67 10.01 -8.50
C ARG A 219 15.62 11.04 -9.07
N ASN A 220 15.67 11.16 -10.38
CA ASN A 220 16.22 12.36 -10.99
C ASN A 220 15.21 13.49 -10.71
N ILE A 221 15.49 14.29 -9.69
CA ILE A 221 14.78 15.55 -9.46
C ILE A 221 15.37 16.54 -10.45
N THR A 222 14.77 16.64 -11.62
CA THR A 222 14.97 17.77 -12.53
C THR A 222 13.92 18.83 -12.26
#